data_7efcd0e3d79cae521a7793b6d8c03794
#
_entry.id   7efcd0e3d79cae521a7793b6d8c03794
#
_cell.length_a   1.000
_cell.length_b   1.000
_cell.length_c   1.000
_cell.angle_alpha   90.00
_cell.angle_beta   90.00
_cell.angle_gamma   90.00
#
_symmetry.space_group_name_H-M   'P 1'
#
loop_
_entity.id
_entity.type
_entity.pdbx_description
1 polymer ?
#
loop_
_entity_poly.entity_id
_entity_poly.type
_entity_poly.pdbx_seq_one_letter_code
_entity_poly.pdbx_strand_id
1 'polypeptide(L)'
;MNLGALLRWGRQTLRVLDEQPDAVMRHGSLARLEEKFGWLREYREHLAQWSEYQDLLEQTVDEIRCYGYRQDAAYRVALRIQPHVRTDSGRQLKDQLIAFVADESASAKPGERLPGSSEILESGFGKMKSLAGGHQKGGFTSLLLVLGALVGHLDRETIRNALVTVPWKQVRSWIDENLGQTFHAKRRLAYTD
;
A
#
# COMPACT_ATOMS: atom_id res chain seq x y z
N MET A 1 8.35 -3.09 12.77
CA MET A 1 7.86 -2.39 13.98
C MET A 1 6.70 -1.49 13.55
N ASN A 2 5.56 -1.54 14.21
CA ASN A 2 4.41 -0.69 13.87
C ASN A 2 4.48 0.61 14.69
N LEU A 3 4.96 1.69 14.07
CA LEU A 3 5.16 2.99 14.71
C LEU A 3 3.83 3.57 15.25
N GLY A 4 2.73 3.48 14.48
CA GLY A 4 1.43 3.98 14.91
C GLY A 4 0.91 3.27 16.17
N ALA A 5 1.13 1.95 16.30
CA ALA A 5 0.79 1.21 17.52
C ALA A 5 1.64 1.66 18.71
N LEU A 6 2.93 1.91 18.50
CA LEU A 6 3.83 2.39 19.54
C LEU A 6 3.42 3.80 20.04
N LEU A 7 3.11 4.70 19.13
CA LEU A 7 2.67 6.06 19.48
C LEU A 7 1.34 6.05 20.23
N ARG A 8 0.37 5.24 19.81
CA ARG A 8 -0.91 5.05 20.52
C ARG A 8 -0.66 4.51 21.92
N TRP A 9 0.18 3.49 22.06
CA TRP A 9 0.55 2.94 23.37
C TRP A 9 1.19 4.00 24.26
N GLY A 10 2.17 4.76 23.79
CA GLY A 10 2.84 5.80 24.56
C GLY A 10 1.87 6.87 25.07
N ARG A 11 0.98 7.37 24.20
CA ARG A 11 -0.06 8.35 24.58
C ARG A 11 -1.05 7.79 25.59
N GLN A 12 -1.48 6.54 25.39
CA GLN A 12 -2.41 5.90 26.32
C GLN A 12 -1.76 5.68 27.70
N THR A 13 -0.49 5.29 27.73
CA THR A 13 0.26 5.13 28.98
C THR A 13 0.42 6.46 29.70
N LEU A 14 0.78 7.54 29.00
CA LEU A 14 0.85 8.88 29.57
C LEU A 14 -0.50 9.33 30.14
N ARG A 15 -1.58 9.08 29.41
CA ARG A 15 -2.92 9.40 29.87
C ARG A 15 -3.27 8.68 31.18
N VAL A 16 -2.94 7.40 31.28
CA VAL A 16 -3.15 6.61 32.51
C VAL A 16 -2.32 7.15 33.68
N LEU A 17 -1.06 7.54 33.44
CA LEU A 17 -0.18 8.13 34.45
C LEU A 17 -0.68 9.51 34.95
N ASP A 18 -1.32 10.29 34.07
CA ASP A 18 -1.79 11.64 34.41
C ASP A 18 -3.19 11.62 35.07
N GLU A 19 -4.12 10.87 34.50
CA GLU A 19 -5.52 10.86 34.90
C GLU A 19 -5.80 9.91 36.07
N GLN A 20 -4.86 8.97 36.36
CA GLN A 20 -4.97 7.99 37.47
C GLN A 20 -6.36 7.34 37.56
N PRO A 21 -6.89 6.73 36.50
CA PRO A 21 -8.23 6.20 36.47
C PRO A 21 -8.39 5.10 37.55
N ASP A 22 -9.55 5.08 38.25
CA ASP A 22 -9.88 4.11 39.32
C ASP A 22 -9.69 2.64 38.90
N ALA A 23 -9.77 2.33 37.61
CA ALA A 23 -9.53 1.01 37.05
C ALA A 23 -8.08 0.52 37.27
N VAL A 24 -7.09 1.43 37.27
CA VAL A 24 -5.67 1.11 37.53
C VAL A 24 -5.45 0.80 39.01
N MET A 25 -6.19 1.46 39.88
CA MET A 25 -6.13 1.25 41.32
C MET A 25 -6.62 -0.15 41.76
N ARG A 26 -7.46 -0.80 40.96
CA ARG A 26 -7.99 -2.15 41.24
C ARG A 26 -7.04 -3.29 40.87
N HIS A 27 -6.15 -3.08 39.88
CA HIS A 27 -5.33 -4.15 39.32
C HIS A 27 -3.81 -3.92 39.39
N GLY A 28 -3.36 -2.78 39.90
CA GLY A 28 -1.92 -2.51 39.99
C GLY A 28 -1.62 -1.28 40.86
N SER A 29 -0.43 -1.24 41.42
CA SER A 29 0.06 -0.06 42.16
C SER A 29 0.48 1.01 41.17
N LEU A 30 -0.07 2.24 41.28
CA LEU A 30 0.38 3.42 40.54
C LEU A 30 1.89 3.63 40.68
N ALA A 31 2.46 3.35 41.84
CA ALA A 31 3.90 3.43 42.08
C ALA A 31 4.69 2.52 41.12
N ARG A 32 4.15 1.34 40.81
CA ARG A 32 4.79 0.39 39.88
C ARG A 32 4.68 0.80 38.42
N LEU A 33 3.58 1.49 38.05
CA LEU A 33 3.44 2.09 36.71
C LEU A 33 4.37 3.29 36.55
N GLU A 34 4.46 4.14 37.57
CA GLU A 34 5.36 5.27 37.62
C GLU A 34 6.82 4.82 37.52
N GLU A 35 7.23 3.83 38.30
CA GLU A 35 8.58 3.25 38.25
C GLU A 35 8.92 2.74 36.86
N LYS A 36 7.99 2.07 36.17
CA LYS A 36 8.25 1.48 34.85
C LYS A 36 8.12 2.44 33.68
N PHE A 37 7.21 3.39 33.73
CA PHE A 37 6.82 4.19 32.58
C PHE A 37 6.83 5.70 32.84
N GLY A 38 7.19 6.16 34.04
CA GLY A 38 7.24 7.58 34.38
C GLY A 38 8.18 8.39 33.46
N TRP A 39 9.24 7.75 32.95
CA TRP A 39 10.16 8.31 31.98
C TRP A 39 9.48 8.79 30.67
N LEU A 40 8.29 8.26 30.33
CA LEU A 40 7.54 8.70 29.13
C LEU A 40 7.12 10.17 29.22
N ARG A 41 7.05 10.77 30.40
CA ARG A 41 6.70 12.19 30.56
C ARG A 41 7.72 13.11 29.92
N GLU A 42 8.99 12.72 29.89
CA GLU A 42 10.07 13.47 29.22
C GLU A 42 9.86 13.51 27.70
N TYR A 43 9.14 12.53 27.15
CA TYR A 43 8.88 12.43 25.70
C TYR A 43 7.49 12.92 25.30
N ARG A 44 6.75 13.55 26.20
CA ARG A 44 5.36 14.01 25.97
C ARG A 44 5.21 14.85 24.69
N GLU A 45 6.05 15.86 24.55
CA GLU A 45 6.02 16.76 23.39
C GLU A 45 6.38 16.01 22.10
N HIS A 46 7.39 15.15 22.15
CA HIS A 46 7.78 14.32 21.01
C HIS A 46 6.68 13.34 20.61
N LEU A 47 6.02 12.71 21.58
CA LEU A 47 4.90 11.81 21.32
C LEU A 47 3.70 12.55 20.71
N ALA A 48 3.44 13.77 21.14
CA ALA A 48 2.40 14.61 20.55
C ALA A 48 2.73 14.98 19.10
N GLN A 49 3.95 15.44 18.85
CA GLN A 49 4.45 15.81 17.53
C GLN A 49 4.48 14.62 16.57
N TRP A 50 5.04 13.49 16.99
CA TRP A 50 5.11 12.29 16.16
C TRP A 50 3.72 11.70 15.88
N SER A 51 2.78 11.85 16.83
CA SER A 51 1.40 11.44 16.60
C SER A 51 0.69 12.33 15.58
N GLU A 52 0.98 13.64 15.58
CA GLU A 52 0.50 14.54 14.54
C GLU A 52 1.04 14.13 13.17
N TYR A 53 2.34 13.86 13.07
CA TYR A 53 2.97 13.40 11.82
C TYR A 53 2.36 12.08 11.34
N GLN A 54 2.13 11.14 12.25
CA GLN A 54 1.49 9.87 11.93
C GLN A 54 0.07 10.08 11.40
N ASP A 55 -0.73 10.93 12.06
CA ASP A 55 -2.10 11.28 11.63
C ASP A 55 -2.08 11.86 10.20
N LEU A 56 -1.18 12.80 9.90
CA LEU A 56 -1.04 13.42 8.57
C LEU A 56 -0.65 12.39 7.49
N LEU A 57 0.32 11.53 7.80
CA LEU A 57 0.78 10.47 6.89
C LEU A 57 -0.32 9.43 6.65
N GLU A 58 -0.99 8.93 7.69
CA GLU A 58 -2.06 7.94 7.56
C GLU A 58 -3.20 8.47 6.68
N GLN A 59 -3.65 9.72 6.91
CA GLN A 59 -4.70 10.33 6.10
C GLN A 59 -4.28 10.54 4.64
N THR A 60 -3.02 10.90 4.40
CA THR A 60 -2.48 11.03 3.04
C THR A 60 -2.44 9.68 2.34
N VAL A 61 -1.88 8.66 2.99
CA VAL A 61 -1.78 7.31 2.44
C VAL A 61 -3.17 6.73 2.14
N ASP A 62 -4.13 6.89 3.07
CA ASP A 62 -5.50 6.41 2.88
C ASP A 62 -6.19 7.07 1.69
N GLU A 63 -6.01 8.39 1.51
CA GLU A 63 -6.57 9.10 0.35
C GLU A 63 -5.99 8.55 -0.96
N ILE A 64 -4.68 8.39 -1.02
CA ILE A 64 -4.00 7.90 -2.23
C ILE A 64 -4.31 6.41 -2.49
N ARG A 65 -4.40 5.57 -1.46
CA ARG A 65 -4.81 4.15 -1.62
C ARG A 65 -6.24 4.03 -2.14
N CYS A 66 -7.15 4.82 -1.61
CA CYS A 66 -8.56 4.77 -2.00
C CYS A 66 -8.80 5.34 -3.40
N TYR A 67 -8.15 6.45 -3.75
CA TYR A 67 -8.49 7.22 -4.94
C TYR A 67 -7.36 7.33 -5.98
N GLY A 68 -6.13 6.93 -5.62
CA GLY A 68 -4.94 7.02 -6.48
C GLY A 68 -4.46 8.44 -6.71
N TYR A 69 -3.38 8.57 -7.47
CA TYR A 69 -2.89 9.85 -7.94
C TYR A 69 -3.74 10.30 -9.14
N ARG A 70 -4.53 11.32 -8.92
CA ARG A 70 -5.38 11.99 -9.90
C ARG A 70 -4.99 13.46 -9.96
N GLN A 71 -5.41 14.19 -10.97
CA GLN A 71 -5.10 15.63 -11.08
C GLN A 71 -5.55 16.46 -9.88
N ASP A 72 -6.62 16.03 -9.19
CA ASP A 72 -7.16 16.69 -7.99
C ASP A 72 -6.62 16.11 -6.67
N ALA A 73 -5.70 15.14 -6.70
CA ALA A 73 -5.25 14.40 -5.52
C ALA A 73 -4.62 15.30 -4.45
N ALA A 74 -3.76 16.25 -4.85
CA ALA A 74 -3.12 17.18 -3.93
C ALA A 74 -4.14 18.06 -3.18
N TYR A 75 -5.17 18.54 -3.89
CA TYR A 75 -6.26 19.31 -3.28
C TYR A 75 -7.07 18.48 -2.29
N ARG A 76 -7.40 17.23 -2.65
CA ARG A 76 -8.15 16.31 -1.78
C ARG A 76 -7.35 15.96 -0.52
N VAL A 77 -6.06 15.64 -0.68
CA VAL A 77 -5.15 15.41 0.45
C VAL A 77 -5.10 16.65 1.35
N ALA A 78 -4.94 17.85 0.78
CA ALA A 78 -4.91 19.10 1.55
C ALA A 78 -6.15 19.27 2.43
N LEU A 79 -7.34 19.04 1.88
CA LEU A 79 -8.60 19.10 2.63
C LEU A 79 -8.67 18.05 3.74
N ARG A 80 -8.22 16.83 3.44
CA ARG A 80 -8.32 15.71 4.38
C ARG A 80 -7.37 15.83 5.57
N ILE A 81 -6.14 16.32 5.34
CA ILE A 81 -5.14 16.45 6.40
C ILE A 81 -5.25 17.74 7.20
N GLN A 82 -5.92 18.78 6.69
CA GLN A 82 -6.04 20.08 7.35
C GLN A 82 -6.55 20.02 8.80
N PRO A 83 -7.58 19.21 9.15
CA PRO A 83 -8.07 19.11 10.53
C PRO A 83 -7.06 18.51 11.52
N HIS A 84 -6.03 17.81 11.03
CA HIS A 84 -5.03 17.13 11.83
C HIS A 84 -3.78 18.00 12.11
N VAL A 85 -3.67 19.18 11.48
CA VAL A 85 -2.54 20.11 11.67
C VAL A 85 -2.72 20.86 12.98
N ARG A 86 -1.73 20.73 13.88
CA ARG A 86 -1.78 21.32 15.24
C ARG A 86 -0.60 22.25 15.51
N THR A 87 0.56 21.97 14.89
CA THR A 87 1.83 22.66 15.14
C THR A 87 2.40 23.30 13.86
N ASP A 88 3.40 24.17 14.01
CA ASP A 88 4.10 24.74 12.86
C ASP A 88 4.88 23.68 12.08
N SER A 89 5.49 22.74 12.79
CA SER A 89 6.17 21.59 12.15
C SER A 89 5.16 20.66 11.42
N GLY A 90 3.96 20.45 11.97
CA GLY A 90 2.86 19.78 11.28
C GLY A 90 2.41 20.52 10.02
N ARG A 91 2.41 21.87 10.06
CA ARG A 91 2.11 22.68 8.87
C ARG A 91 3.16 22.53 7.79
N GLN A 92 4.44 22.52 8.16
CA GLN A 92 5.54 22.27 7.22
C GLN A 92 5.43 20.88 6.59
N LEU A 93 5.17 19.84 7.40
CA LEU A 93 4.97 18.49 6.87
C LEU A 93 3.76 18.42 5.92
N LYS A 94 2.63 19.05 6.28
CA LYS A 94 1.47 19.15 5.38
C LYS A 94 1.85 19.73 4.03
N ASP A 95 2.58 20.84 4.01
CA ASP A 95 2.97 21.51 2.76
C ASP A 95 3.90 20.61 1.91
N GLN A 96 4.81 19.88 2.55
CA GLN A 96 5.66 18.88 1.88
C GLN A 96 4.84 17.72 1.29
N LEU A 97 3.87 17.19 2.04
CA LEU A 97 3.00 16.11 1.56
C LEU A 97 2.14 16.54 0.36
N ILE A 98 1.59 17.77 0.40
CA ILE A 98 0.82 18.32 -0.71
C ILE A 98 1.71 18.49 -1.94
N ALA A 99 2.91 19.04 -1.78
CA ALA A 99 3.86 19.21 -2.88
C ALA A 99 4.26 17.86 -3.49
N PHE A 100 4.57 16.87 -2.65
CA PHE A 100 4.87 15.51 -3.10
C PHE A 100 3.71 14.89 -3.91
N VAL A 101 2.48 14.96 -3.37
CA VAL A 101 1.31 14.40 -4.07
C VAL A 101 1.02 15.16 -5.37
N ALA A 102 1.24 16.46 -5.41
CA ALA A 102 1.08 17.25 -6.64
C ALA A 102 2.08 16.82 -7.72
N ASP A 103 3.35 16.60 -7.36
CA ASP A 103 4.40 16.14 -8.26
C ASP A 103 4.09 14.75 -8.82
N GLU A 104 3.77 13.79 -7.96
CA GLU A 104 3.38 12.43 -8.36
C GLU A 104 2.13 12.39 -9.23
N SER A 105 1.20 13.34 -9.03
CA SER A 105 -0.04 13.45 -9.81
C SER A 105 0.13 14.18 -11.14
N ALA A 106 1.25 14.85 -11.37
CA ALA A 106 1.46 15.71 -12.54
C ALA A 106 1.39 14.93 -13.87
N SER A 107 1.72 13.65 -13.87
CA SER A 107 1.66 12.78 -15.06
C SER A 107 0.26 12.21 -15.34
N ALA A 108 -0.70 12.36 -14.42
CA ALA A 108 -2.05 11.84 -14.59
C ALA A 108 -2.84 12.64 -15.63
N LYS A 109 -3.42 11.95 -16.62
CA LYS A 109 -4.30 12.56 -17.62
C LYS A 109 -5.68 12.88 -17.02
N PRO A 110 -6.47 13.77 -17.68
CA PRO A 110 -7.84 14.02 -17.25
C PRO A 110 -8.66 12.72 -17.13
N GLY A 111 -9.23 12.50 -15.95
CA GLY A 111 -10.00 11.29 -15.65
C GLY A 111 -9.16 10.03 -15.35
N GLU A 112 -7.84 10.09 -15.51
CA GLU A 112 -6.94 9.00 -15.19
C GLU A 112 -6.69 8.90 -13.68
N ARG A 113 -6.49 7.67 -13.22
CA ARG A 113 -6.15 7.32 -11.86
C ARG A 113 -4.89 6.47 -11.86
N LEU A 114 -3.77 7.03 -11.43
CA LEU A 114 -2.55 6.25 -11.25
C LEU A 114 -2.58 5.54 -9.90
N PRO A 115 -2.17 4.27 -9.82
CA PRO A 115 -2.17 3.52 -8.56
C PRO A 115 -1.15 4.09 -7.60
N GLY A 116 -1.55 4.29 -6.34
CA GLY A 116 -0.69 4.80 -5.27
C GLY A 116 0.08 3.71 -4.51
N SER A 117 -0.09 2.43 -4.87
CA SER A 117 0.64 1.32 -4.25
C SER A 117 0.79 0.15 -5.20
N SER A 118 1.75 -0.73 -4.91
CA SER A 118 1.96 -2.00 -5.64
C SER A 118 0.97 -3.10 -5.22
N GLU A 119 0.09 -2.86 -4.26
CA GLU A 119 -0.84 -3.87 -3.71
C GLU A 119 -1.71 -4.54 -4.79
N ILE A 120 -2.12 -3.77 -5.82
CA ILE A 120 -2.88 -4.32 -6.96
C ILE A 120 -2.03 -5.33 -7.73
N LEU A 121 -0.76 -5.03 -7.96
CA LEU A 121 0.19 -5.92 -8.62
C LEU A 121 0.48 -7.15 -7.77
N GLU A 122 0.72 -6.95 -6.47
CA GLU A 122 0.97 -8.03 -5.51
C GLU A 122 -0.24 -8.97 -5.40
N SER A 123 -1.46 -8.42 -5.32
CA SER A 123 -2.70 -9.20 -5.36
C SER A 123 -2.84 -9.97 -6.68
N GLY A 124 -2.53 -9.34 -7.82
CA GLY A 124 -2.53 -9.96 -9.14
C GLY A 124 -1.55 -11.14 -9.20
N PHE A 125 -0.31 -10.94 -8.74
CA PHE A 125 0.70 -12.01 -8.66
C PHE A 125 0.30 -13.12 -7.67
N GLY A 126 -0.33 -12.79 -6.55
CA GLY A 126 -0.87 -13.77 -5.61
C GLY A 126 -1.93 -14.66 -6.26
N LYS A 127 -2.89 -14.07 -7.00
CA LYS A 127 -3.90 -14.81 -7.77
C LYS A 127 -3.26 -15.65 -8.88
N MET A 128 -2.29 -15.12 -9.61
CA MET A 128 -1.53 -15.88 -10.61
C MET A 128 -0.83 -17.09 -10.00
N LYS A 129 -0.17 -16.94 -8.85
CA LYS A 129 0.46 -18.04 -8.12
C LYS A 129 -0.55 -19.12 -7.75
N SER A 130 -1.72 -18.72 -7.27
CA SER A 130 -2.81 -19.65 -6.94
C SER A 130 -3.31 -20.42 -8.17
N LEU A 131 -3.48 -19.76 -9.31
CA LEU A 131 -3.89 -20.38 -10.57
C LEU A 131 -2.80 -21.29 -11.17
N ALA A 132 -1.54 -20.93 -11.00
CA ALA A 132 -0.40 -21.74 -11.47
C ALA A 132 -0.27 -23.07 -10.71
N GLY A 133 -0.84 -23.17 -9.50
CA GLY A 133 -0.70 -24.34 -8.64
C GLY A 133 0.75 -24.70 -8.37
N GLY A 134 1.06 -25.97 -8.06
CA GLY A 134 2.41 -26.46 -7.85
C GLY A 134 3.30 -26.57 -9.10
N HIS A 135 2.84 -26.08 -10.26
CA HIS A 135 3.55 -26.16 -11.54
C HIS A 135 4.52 -24.99 -11.80
N GLN A 136 5.01 -24.33 -10.77
CA GLN A 136 5.96 -23.21 -10.91
C GLN A 136 7.32 -23.70 -11.43
N LYS A 137 7.40 -23.85 -12.72
CA LYS A 137 8.67 -24.04 -13.44
C LYS A 137 9.23 -22.66 -13.84
N GLY A 138 9.73 -21.89 -12.88
CA GLY A 138 10.24 -20.53 -13.00
C GLY A 138 10.46 -20.01 -14.44
N GLY A 139 9.86 -18.89 -14.77
CA GLY A 139 10.03 -18.23 -16.07
C GLY A 139 8.75 -17.53 -16.57
N PHE A 140 8.93 -16.69 -17.58
CA PHE A 140 7.83 -16.06 -18.29
C PHE A 140 7.07 -17.12 -19.09
N THR A 141 5.86 -17.43 -18.66
CA THR A 141 4.98 -18.42 -19.31
C THR A 141 3.77 -17.72 -19.91
N SER A 142 3.00 -18.44 -20.74
CA SER A 142 1.71 -18.00 -21.27
C SER A 142 0.72 -17.56 -20.15
N LEU A 143 0.97 -17.97 -18.92
CA LEU A 143 0.19 -17.54 -17.75
C LEU A 143 0.27 -16.02 -17.50
N LEU A 144 1.31 -15.34 -17.98
CA LEU A 144 1.39 -13.86 -17.94
C LEU A 144 0.25 -13.19 -18.69
N LEU A 145 -0.26 -13.80 -19.76
CA LEU A 145 -1.42 -13.27 -20.49
C LEU A 145 -2.69 -13.25 -19.63
N VAL A 146 -2.77 -14.15 -18.63
CA VAL A 146 -3.88 -14.20 -17.69
C VAL A 146 -3.86 -13.00 -16.74
N LEU A 147 -2.69 -12.40 -16.48
CA LEU A 147 -2.60 -11.22 -15.61
C LEU A 147 -3.42 -10.04 -16.16
N GLY A 148 -3.37 -9.79 -17.47
CA GLY A 148 -4.20 -8.77 -18.11
C GLY A 148 -5.70 -9.03 -17.91
N ALA A 149 -6.12 -10.29 -17.97
CA ALA A 149 -7.50 -10.71 -17.73
C ALA A 149 -7.91 -10.58 -16.25
N LEU A 150 -6.98 -10.75 -15.30
CA LEU A 150 -7.25 -10.64 -13.84
C LEU A 150 -7.40 -9.20 -13.37
N VAL A 151 -6.75 -8.24 -14.03
CA VAL A 151 -6.77 -6.82 -13.66
C VAL A 151 -7.63 -5.96 -14.58
N GLY A 152 -7.99 -6.48 -15.76
CA GLY A 152 -8.84 -5.82 -16.74
C GLY A 152 -10.33 -5.90 -16.40
N HIS A 153 -11.08 -4.94 -16.88
CA HIS A 153 -12.55 -4.99 -16.83
C HIS A 153 -13.04 -5.83 -18.01
N LEU A 154 -13.22 -7.14 -17.79
CA LEU A 154 -13.69 -8.06 -18.81
C LEU A 154 -15.18 -8.31 -18.59
N ASP A 155 -16.00 -7.70 -19.45
CA ASP A 155 -17.42 -8.06 -19.53
C ASP A 155 -17.62 -9.35 -20.36
N ARG A 156 -18.82 -9.89 -20.28
CA ARG A 156 -19.19 -11.13 -20.98
C ARG A 156 -19.05 -11.01 -22.50
N GLU A 157 -19.30 -9.83 -23.04
CA GLU A 157 -19.25 -9.57 -24.48
C GLU A 157 -17.82 -9.53 -24.98
N THR A 158 -16.93 -8.82 -24.27
CA THR A 158 -15.49 -8.80 -24.56
C THR A 158 -14.88 -10.19 -24.55
N ILE A 159 -15.20 -11.02 -23.55
CA ILE A 159 -14.72 -12.40 -23.47
C ILE A 159 -15.24 -13.23 -24.64
N ARG A 160 -16.54 -13.13 -24.96
CA ARG A 160 -17.14 -13.86 -26.07
C ARG A 160 -16.51 -13.47 -27.41
N ASN A 161 -16.35 -12.16 -27.63
CA ASN A 161 -15.74 -11.65 -28.86
C ASN A 161 -14.28 -12.11 -29.01
N ALA A 162 -13.50 -12.05 -27.94
CA ALA A 162 -12.11 -12.54 -27.95
C ALA A 162 -12.04 -14.03 -28.29
N LEU A 163 -12.91 -14.87 -27.71
CA LEU A 163 -12.94 -16.31 -27.98
C LEU A 163 -13.35 -16.67 -29.42
N VAL A 164 -14.20 -15.83 -30.02
CA VAL A 164 -14.69 -16.05 -31.40
C VAL A 164 -13.71 -15.51 -32.45
N THR A 165 -13.05 -14.36 -32.16
CA THR A 165 -12.26 -13.64 -33.16
C THR A 165 -10.76 -13.99 -33.13
N VAL A 166 -10.23 -14.47 -31.99
CA VAL A 166 -8.80 -14.75 -31.83
C VAL A 166 -8.53 -16.26 -31.80
N PRO A 167 -8.05 -16.85 -32.93
CA PRO A 167 -7.72 -18.26 -32.96
C PRO A 167 -6.56 -18.60 -32.04
N TRP A 168 -6.61 -19.75 -31.39
CA TRP A 168 -5.53 -20.24 -30.51
C TRP A 168 -4.16 -20.26 -31.19
N LYS A 169 -4.11 -20.54 -32.48
CA LYS A 169 -2.88 -20.53 -33.26
C LYS A 169 -2.19 -19.15 -33.24
N GLN A 170 -2.96 -18.09 -33.35
CA GLN A 170 -2.46 -16.71 -33.29
C GLN A 170 -1.91 -16.36 -31.89
N VAL A 171 -2.62 -16.76 -30.84
CA VAL A 171 -2.12 -16.58 -29.46
C VAL A 171 -0.80 -17.31 -29.26
N ARG A 172 -0.68 -18.54 -29.75
CA ARG A 172 0.54 -19.34 -29.62
C ARG A 172 1.70 -18.72 -30.38
N SER A 173 1.49 -18.29 -31.63
CA SER A 173 2.52 -17.58 -32.42
C SER A 173 3.03 -16.35 -31.69
N TRP A 174 2.10 -15.55 -31.14
CA TRP A 174 2.45 -14.36 -30.37
C TRP A 174 3.27 -14.70 -29.10
N ILE A 175 2.90 -15.77 -28.37
CA ILE A 175 3.66 -16.26 -27.21
C ILE A 175 5.07 -16.63 -27.60
N ASP A 176 5.24 -17.41 -28.67
CA ASP A 176 6.54 -17.88 -29.14
C ASP A 176 7.44 -16.72 -29.60
N GLU A 177 6.86 -15.69 -30.21
CA GLU A 177 7.56 -14.50 -30.69
C GLU A 177 7.94 -13.52 -29.58
N ASN A 178 7.07 -13.33 -28.56
CA ASN A 178 7.22 -12.23 -27.61
C ASN A 178 7.65 -12.67 -26.20
N LEU A 179 7.32 -13.89 -25.76
CA LEU A 179 7.68 -14.35 -24.41
C LEU A 179 8.94 -15.21 -24.38
N GLY A 180 9.39 -15.68 -25.52
CA GLY A 180 10.58 -16.51 -25.66
C GLY A 180 10.52 -17.84 -24.89
N GLN A 181 11.66 -18.49 -24.78
CA GLN A 181 11.79 -19.77 -24.06
C GLN A 181 11.92 -19.55 -22.56
N THR A 182 11.23 -20.41 -21.76
CA THR A 182 11.39 -20.42 -20.30
C THR A 182 12.83 -20.76 -19.90
N PHE A 183 13.28 -20.27 -18.75
CA PHE A 183 14.60 -20.60 -18.21
C PHE A 183 14.87 -22.13 -18.16
N HIS A 184 13.86 -22.91 -17.82
CA HIS A 184 13.93 -24.38 -17.84
C HIS A 184 14.10 -24.96 -19.26
N ALA A 185 13.45 -24.39 -20.26
CA ALA A 185 13.62 -24.82 -21.64
C ALA A 185 15.04 -24.49 -22.14
N LYS A 186 15.55 -23.30 -21.85
CA LYS A 186 16.92 -22.90 -22.15
C LYS A 186 17.94 -23.79 -21.44
N ARG A 187 17.73 -24.09 -20.16
CA ARG A 187 18.60 -24.98 -19.39
C ARG A 187 18.60 -26.40 -19.95
N ARG A 188 17.45 -26.93 -20.34
CA ARG A 188 17.32 -28.27 -20.92
C ARG A 188 18.07 -28.36 -22.24
N LEU A 189 18.00 -27.34 -23.09
CA LEU A 189 18.76 -27.27 -24.35
C LEU A 189 20.27 -27.23 -24.09
N ALA A 190 20.73 -26.49 -23.09
CA ALA A 190 22.14 -26.39 -22.73
C ALA A 190 22.77 -27.66 -22.13
N TYR A 191 21.94 -28.65 -21.73
CA TYR A 191 22.40 -29.94 -21.16
C TYR A 191 22.05 -31.14 -22.06
N THR A 192 21.60 -30.90 -23.30
CA THR A 192 21.24 -31.99 -24.25
C THR A 192 22.31 -32.16 -25.34
N ASP A 193 23.37 -31.34 -25.33
CA ASP A 193 24.64 -31.55 -26.02
C ASP A 193 25.64 -32.21 -25.07
#